data_3a78af71928a110faf296817f11d6cba
#
_entry.id   3a78af71928a110faf296817f11d6cba
#
_cell.length_a   1.000
_cell.length_b   1.000
_cell.length_c   1.000
_cell.angle_alpha   90.00
_cell.angle_beta   90.00
_cell.angle_gamma   90.00
#
_symmetry.space_group_name_H-M   'P 1'
#
loop_
_entity.id
_entity.type
_entity.pdbx_description
1 polymer ?
#
loop_
_entity_poly.entity_id
_entity_poly.type
_entity_poly.pdbx_seq_one_letter_code
_entity_poly.pdbx_strand_id
1 'polypeptide(L)'
;MGLLRMVAAVLFVAAGLAFPAAAAAQTPSIKGGGTTDEMTRFALAISAGMGHFECLMPALMNVQATVMGAEMTGGSSVRFEGTAYVTLPAGNPLGLPPGRTGPAPFTATAASGGPGVGQLDLKIMGMDFPGTVEHRQIRIGT
;
A
#
# COMPACT_ATOMS: atom_id res chain seq x y z
N MET A 1 72.30 23.76 21.29
CA MET A 1 71.77 23.45 19.99
C MET A 1 70.49 22.64 20.19
N GLY A 2 69.41 23.31 20.19
CA GLY A 2 68.10 22.66 20.33
C GLY A 2 67.62 22.11 19.01
N LEU A 3 67.59 20.81 18.90
CA LEU A 3 66.82 20.16 17.81
C LEU A 3 65.37 20.31 18.08
N LEU A 4 64.75 21.24 17.40
CA LEU A 4 63.29 21.36 17.39
C LEU A 4 62.74 20.19 16.60
N ARG A 5 62.33 19.14 17.29
CA ARG A 5 61.56 18.09 16.67
C ARG A 5 60.11 18.62 16.52
N MET A 6 59.85 19.17 15.36
CA MET A 6 58.45 19.34 14.96
C MET A 6 57.80 17.96 14.82
N VAL A 7 57.07 17.56 15.85
CA VAL A 7 56.12 16.48 15.71
C VAL A 7 54.95 17.07 14.94
N ALA A 8 54.92 16.83 13.64
CA ALA A 8 53.70 17.08 12.87
C ALA A 8 52.67 16.09 13.37
N ALA A 9 51.80 16.55 14.25
CA ALA A 9 50.60 15.83 14.57
C ALA A 9 49.74 15.83 13.30
N VAL A 10 49.81 14.74 12.57
CA VAL A 10 48.86 14.48 11.52
C VAL A 10 47.52 14.23 12.21
N LEU A 11 46.72 15.27 12.33
CA LEU A 11 45.32 15.13 12.68
C LEU A 11 44.66 14.39 11.52
N PHE A 12 44.51 13.09 11.63
CA PHE A 12 43.56 12.38 10.84
C PHE A 12 42.17 12.83 11.34
N VAL A 13 41.65 13.86 10.74
CA VAL A 13 40.23 14.08 10.79
C VAL A 13 39.64 12.95 9.96
N ALA A 14 39.32 11.86 10.63
CA ALA A 14 38.39 10.91 10.08
C ALA A 14 37.09 11.68 9.93
N ALA A 15 36.92 12.32 8.78
CA ALA A 15 35.58 12.71 8.32
C ALA A 15 34.83 11.41 8.19
N GLY A 16 34.20 11.00 9.28
CA GLY A 16 33.21 9.95 9.22
C GLY A 16 32.18 10.46 8.22
N LEU A 17 32.23 9.96 7.00
CA LEU A 17 31.10 10.01 6.11
C LEU A 17 30.02 9.24 6.83
N ALA A 18 29.31 9.96 7.72
CA ALA A 18 28.01 9.52 8.14
C ALA A 18 27.16 9.58 6.88
N PHE A 19 27.15 8.48 6.12
CA PHE A 19 26.03 8.24 5.25
C PHE A 19 24.82 8.30 6.18
N PRO A 20 23.85 9.22 5.97
CA PRO A 20 22.58 9.04 6.64
C PRO A 20 22.21 7.60 6.28
N ALA A 21 22.13 6.72 7.28
CA ALA A 21 21.54 5.44 7.08
C ALA A 21 20.24 5.76 6.34
N ALA A 22 20.17 5.39 5.05
CA ALA A 22 18.95 5.53 4.30
C ALA A 22 17.91 4.94 5.24
N ALA A 23 17.03 5.79 5.79
CA ALA A 23 16.00 5.33 6.68
C ALA A 23 15.35 4.19 5.91
N ALA A 24 15.57 2.96 6.36
CA ALA A 24 15.00 1.79 5.72
C ALA A 24 13.54 2.15 5.57
N ALA A 25 13.07 2.28 4.31
CA ALA A 25 11.71 2.66 4.03
C ALA A 25 10.85 1.74 4.89
N GLN A 26 10.22 2.30 5.93
CA GLN A 26 9.44 1.51 6.86
C GLN A 26 8.31 0.89 6.07
N THR A 27 8.29 -0.42 6.02
CA THR A 27 7.24 -1.14 5.32
C THR A 27 5.96 -0.99 6.12
N PRO A 28 4.93 -0.36 5.57
CA PRO A 28 3.71 -0.11 6.31
C PRO A 28 2.95 -1.39 6.59
N SER A 29 2.24 -1.42 7.71
CA SER A 29 1.16 -2.36 7.94
C SER A 29 -0.18 -1.67 7.73
N ILE A 30 -1.11 -2.37 7.09
CA ILE A 30 -2.44 -1.86 6.81
C ILE A 30 -3.44 -2.90 7.28
N LYS A 31 -4.37 -2.46 8.11
CA LYS A 31 -5.50 -3.29 8.53
C LYS A 31 -6.77 -2.49 8.40
N GLY A 32 -7.79 -3.12 7.96
CA GLY A 32 -9.08 -2.47 7.86
C GLY A 32 -10.14 -3.35 7.27
N GLY A 33 -11.33 -2.84 7.33
CA GLY A 33 -12.49 -3.48 6.75
C GLY A 33 -13.70 -2.58 6.89
N GLY A 34 -14.73 -2.90 6.18
CA GLY A 34 -15.96 -2.14 6.24
C GLY A 34 -16.60 -1.95 4.87
N THR A 35 -17.18 -0.80 4.67
CA THR A 35 -17.85 -0.41 3.43
C THR A 35 -17.34 0.93 2.95
N THR A 36 -17.36 1.11 1.64
CA THR A 36 -17.18 2.41 1.00
C THR A 36 -18.39 2.70 0.12
N ASP A 37 -18.44 3.89 -0.44
CA ASP A 37 -19.48 4.24 -1.42
C ASP A 37 -19.41 3.42 -2.73
N GLU A 38 -18.27 2.80 -3.02
CA GLU A 38 -18.09 1.92 -4.20
C GLU A 38 -18.12 0.42 -3.85
N MET A 39 -17.86 0.07 -2.60
CA MET A 39 -17.70 -1.31 -2.17
C MET A 39 -18.62 -1.61 -1.00
N THR A 40 -19.49 -2.60 -1.15
CA THR A 40 -20.33 -3.05 -0.02
C THR A 40 -19.55 -3.82 1.02
N ARG A 41 -18.36 -4.25 0.70
CA ARG A 41 -17.45 -4.91 1.63
C ARG A 41 -16.02 -4.80 1.13
N PHE A 42 -15.13 -4.48 2.05
CA PHE A 42 -13.70 -4.62 1.82
C PHE A 42 -13.01 -5.15 3.07
N ALA A 43 -11.87 -5.79 2.90
CA ALA A 43 -10.99 -6.22 3.98
C ALA A 43 -9.53 -6.11 3.54
N LEU A 44 -8.71 -5.58 4.43
CA LEU A 44 -7.28 -5.38 4.25
C LEU A 44 -6.51 -6.00 5.40
N ALA A 45 -5.47 -6.77 5.08
CA ALA A 45 -4.53 -7.29 6.04
C ALA A 45 -3.16 -7.37 5.38
N ILE A 46 -2.35 -6.34 5.55
CA ILE A 46 -1.03 -6.21 4.95
C ILE A 46 -0.01 -5.98 6.05
N SER A 47 1.05 -6.76 6.05
CA SER A 47 2.15 -6.67 7.00
C SER A 47 3.46 -6.96 6.27
N ALA A 48 4.50 -6.18 6.54
CA ALA A 48 5.79 -6.30 5.88
C ALA A 48 5.70 -6.24 4.34
N GLY A 49 4.78 -5.41 3.81
CA GLY A 49 4.57 -5.24 2.38
C GLY A 49 3.83 -6.38 1.68
N MET A 50 3.38 -7.38 2.43
CA MET A 50 2.69 -8.56 1.89
C MET A 50 1.39 -8.79 2.63
N GLY A 51 0.44 -9.41 1.97
CA GLY A 51 -0.84 -9.74 2.59
C GLY A 51 -1.97 -9.91 1.59
N HIS A 52 -3.17 -9.62 2.06
CA HIS A 52 -4.38 -9.82 1.31
C HIS A 52 -5.28 -8.59 1.31
N PHE A 53 -5.93 -8.41 0.20
CA PHE A 53 -7.00 -7.44 0.04
C PHE A 53 -8.16 -8.12 -0.69
N GLU A 54 -9.35 -7.87 -0.21
CA GLU A 54 -10.56 -8.32 -0.91
C GLU A 54 -11.63 -7.23 -0.88
N CYS A 55 -12.43 -7.18 -1.92
CA CYS A 55 -13.59 -6.32 -1.97
C CYS A 55 -14.72 -6.93 -2.80
N LEU A 56 -15.92 -6.55 -2.43
CA LEU A 56 -17.13 -6.93 -3.13
C LEU A 56 -17.84 -5.66 -3.63
N MET A 57 -17.98 -5.59 -4.94
CA MET A 57 -18.81 -4.59 -5.60
C MET A 57 -20.03 -5.31 -6.21
N PRO A 58 -21.22 -5.21 -5.60
CA PRO A 58 -22.39 -5.97 -6.03
C PRO A 58 -22.73 -5.71 -7.49
N ALA A 59 -23.18 -6.75 -8.19
CA ALA A 59 -23.50 -6.75 -9.60
C ALA A 59 -22.33 -6.41 -10.54
N LEU A 60 -21.17 -6.06 -10.00
CA LEU A 60 -19.99 -5.72 -10.79
C LEU A 60 -18.90 -6.79 -10.70
N MET A 61 -18.30 -6.96 -9.53
CA MET A 61 -17.23 -7.95 -9.34
C MET A 61 -16.92 -8.24 -7.88
N ASN A 62 -16.30 -9.39 -7.66
CA ASN A 62 -15.62 -9.75 -6.41
C ASN A 62 -14.12 -9.83 -6.68
N VAL A 63 -13.31 -9.14 -5.92
CA VAL A 63 -11.85 -9.09 -6.06
C VAL A 63 -11.20 -9.78 -4.89
N GLN A 64 -10.33 -10.74 -5.18
CA GLN A 64 -9.48 -11.41 -4.19
C GLN A 64 -8.03 -11.20 -4.58
N ALA A 65 -7.33 -10.37 -3.84
CA ALA A 65 -6.01 -9.90 -4.19
C ALA A 65 -4.94 -10.39 -3.22
N THR A 66 -3.78 -10.71 -3.78
CA THR A 66 -2.55 -10.93 -3.04
C THR A 66 -1.68 -9.69 -3.18
N VAL A 67 -1.35 -9.08 -2.06
CA VAL A 67 -0.48 -7.90 -2.00
C VAL A 67 0.97 -8.36 -1.97
N MET A 68 1.77 -7.85 -2.88
CA MET A 68 3.18 -8.22 -3.05
C MET A 68 4.13 -7.07 -2.75
N GLY A 69 3.63 -5.86 -2.58
CA GLY A 69 4.40 -4.68 -2.22
C GLY A 69 3.50 -3.58 -1.68
N ALA A 70 4.04 -2.80 -0.76
CA ALA A 70 3.36 -1.64 -0.19
C ALA A 70 4.38 -0.58 0.21
N GLU A 71 4.04 0.69 0.00
CA GLU A 71 4.89 1.83 0.34
C GLU A 71 4.05 3.00 0.88
N MET A 72 4.62 3.75 1.81
CA MET A 72 4.02 5.00 2.27
C MET A 72 4.08 6.05 1.15
N THR A 73 2.96 6.69 0.85
CA THR A 73 2.87 7.78 -0.12
C THR A 73 2.64 9.14 0.52
N GLY A 74 2.44 9.15 1.82
CA GLY A 74 2.23 10.33 2.64
C GLY A 74 2.13 9.92 4.10
N GLY A 75 1.88 10.85 5.01
CA GLY A 75 1.84 10.57 6.45
C GLY A 75 0.77 9.58 6.88
N SER A 76 -0.32 9.47 6.11
CA SER A 76 -1.47 8.62 6.42
C SER A 76 -1.98 7.83 5.21
N SER A 77 -1.17 7.71 4.17
CA SER A 77 -1.53 7.05 2.92
C SER A 77 -0.52 6.01 2.53
N VAL A 78 -0.98 4.92 1.95
CA VAL A 78 -0.17 3.82 1.46
C VAL A 78 -0.63 3.45 0.06
N ARG A 79 0.33 3.19 -0.83
CA ARG A 79 0.10 2.51 -2.10
C ARG A 79 0.50 1.06 -1.94
N PHE A 80 -0.32 0.17 -2.43
CA PHE A 80 0.00 -1.25 -2.47
C PHE A 80 -0.38 -1.86 -3.81
N GLU A 81 0.25 -2.96 -4.15
CA GLU A 81 0.12 -3.59 -5.45
C GLU A 81 0.31 -5.10 -5.36
N GLY A 82 -0.09 -5.79 -6.39
CA GLY A 82 0.05 -7.22 -6.51
C GLY A 82 -0.80 -7.78 -7.64
N THR A 83 -1.31 -8.96 -7.44
CA THR A 83 -2.19 -9.63 -8.40
C THR A 83 -3.51 -10.04 -7.75
N ALA A 84 -4.54 -10.09 -8.54
CA ALA A 84 -5.88 -10.42 -8.07
C ALA A 84 -6.62 -11.37 -8.98
N TYR A 85 -7.46 -12.18 -8.38
CA TYR A 85 -8.51 -12.89 -9.10
C TYR A 85 -9.80 -12.09 -9.01
N VAL A 86 -10.47 -11.97 -10.14
CA VAL A 86 -11.72 -11.23 -10.25
C VAL A 86 -12.81 -12.21 -10.64
N THR A 87 -13.88 -12.26 -9.87
CA THR A 87 -15.07 -13.05 -10.17
C THR A 87 -16.17 -12.11 -10.63
N LEU A 88 -16.66 -12.34 -11.84
CA LEU A 88 -17.71 -11.56 -12.48
C LEU A 88 -19.03 -12.31 -12.44
N PRO A 89 -20.12 -11.69 -12.00
CA PRO A 89 -21.44 -12.28 -12.09
C PRO A 89 -21.98 -12.29 -13.51
N ALA A 90 -22.93 -13.18 -13.77
CA ALA A 90 -23.67 -13.15 -15.03
C ALA A 90 -24.44 -11.83 -15.17
N GLY A 91 -24.42 -11.25 -16.37
CA GLY A 91 -25.07 -9.97 -16.63
C GLY A 91 -24.37 -8.77 -15.99
N ASN A 92 -23.07 -8.88 -15.72
CA ASN A 92 -22.29 -7.76 -15.17
C ASN A 92 -22.30 -6.56 -16.13
N PRO A 93 -22.22 -5.31 -15.60
CA PRO A 93 -22.26 -4.10 -16.42
C PRO A 93 -21.09 -3.94 -17.40
N LEU A 94 -20.02 -4.71 -17.22
CA LEU A 94 -18.85 -4.68 -18.10
C LEU A 94 -19.08 -5.44 -19.41
N GLY A 95 -20.15 -6.23 -19.50
CA GLY A 95 -20.42 -7.07 -20.66
C GLY A 95 -19.44 -8.22 -20.85
N LEU A 96 -18.69 -8.58 -19.79
CA LEU A 96 -17.73 -9.67 -19.81
C LEU A 96 -18.38 -11.02 -19.47
N PRO A 97 -17.81 -12.14 -19.95
CA PRO A 97 -18.28 -13.46 -19.54
C PRO A 97 -18.26 -13.63 -18.02
N PRO A 98 -19.26 -14.28 -17.42
CA PRO A 98 -19.26 -14.58 -16.00
C PRO A 98 -18.14 -15.58 -15.66
N GLY A 99 -17.69 -15.54 -14.42
CA GLY A 99 -16.70 -16.47 -13.90
C GLY A 99 -15.48 -15.80 -13.32
N ARG A 100 -14.54 -16.61 -12.87
CA ARG A 100 -13.29 -16.16 -12.26
C ARG A 100 -12.22 -15.99 -13.33
N THR A 101 -11.54 -14.86 -13.31
CA THR A 101 -10.43 -14.57 -14.21
C THR A 101 -9.23 -14.05 -13.44
N GLY A 102 -8.05 -14.15 -14.01
CA GLY A 102 -6.79 -13.68 -13.43
C GLY A 102 -5.72 -14.80 -13.40
N PRO A 103 -4.59 -14.53 -12.73
CA PRO A 103 -4.30 -13.33 -11.97
C PRO A 103 -4.12 -12.09 -12.85
N ALA A 104 -4.71 -10.98 -12.42
CA ALA A 104 -4.60 -9.69 -13.07
C ALA A 104 -3.82 -8.72 -12.16
N PRO A 105 -2.94 -7.87 -12.70
CA PRO A 105 -2.27 -6.87 -11.88
C PRO A 105 -3.25 -5.83 -11.36
N PHE A 106 -3.02 -5.37 -10.15
CA PHE A 106 -3.76 -4.26 -9.56
C PHE A 106 -2.84 -3.30 -8.82
N THR A 107 -3.29 -2.09 -8.65
CA THR A 107 -2.74 -1.10 -7.73
C THR A 107 -3.86 -0.52 -6.90
N ALA A 108 -3.56 -0.18 -5.67
CA ALA A 108 -4.52 0.47 -4.80
C ALA A 108 -3.82 1.48 -3.89
N THR A 109 -4.56 2.50 -3.48
CA THR A 109 -4.13 3.44 -2.46
C THR A 109 -5.15 3.43 -1.33
N ALA A 110 -4.66 3.47 -0.11
CA ALA A 110 -5.49 3.57 1.08
C ALA A 110 -5.05 4.75 1.93
N ALA A 111 -6.01 5.48 2.46
CA ALA A 111 -5.79 6.50 3.46
C ALA A 111 -6.46 6.08 4.77
N SER A 112 -5.74 6.27 5.89
CA SER A 112 -6.26 5.90 7.20
C SER A 112 -7.43 6.78 7.61
N GLY A 113 -8.34 6.20 8.34
CA GLY A 113 -9.48 6.89 8.92
C GLY A 113 -10.75 6.08 8.92
N GLY A 114 -11.74 6.59 9.62
CA GLY A 114 -13.08 6.07 9.70
C GLY A 114 -14.02 6.67 8.66
N PRO A 115 -15.33 6.64 8.95
CA PRO A 115 -16.36 7.16 8.05
C PRO A 115 -16.11 8.61 7.63
N GLY A 116 -16.17 8.88 6.32
CA GLY A 116 -15.94 10.19 5.73
C GLY A 116 -14.48 10.63 5.63
N VAL A 117 -13.53 9.87 6.19
CA VAL A 117 -12.10 10.20 6.25
C VAL A 117 -11.25 9.15 5.55
N GLY A 118 -11.42 7.88 5.90
CA GLY A 118 -10.69 6.78 5.26
C GLY A 118 -11.03 6.69 3.78
N GLN A 119 -10.03 6.37 2.96
CA GLN A 119 -10.22 6.23 1.52
C GLN A 119 -9.56 4.96 1.00
N LEU A 120 -10.15 4.37 0.00
CA LEU A 120 -9.65 3.21 -0.70
C LEU A 120 -9.93 3.37 -2.18
N ASP A 121 -8.87 3.47 -2.97
CA ASP A 121 -8.94 3.58 -4.42
C ASP A 121 -8.31 2.33 -5.03
N LEU A 122 -9.09 1.58 -5.77
CA LEU A 122 -8.65 0.37 -6.47
C LEU A 122 -8.58 0.63 -7.97
N LYS A 123 -7.44 0.29 -8.56
CA LYS A 123 -7.22 0.30 -10.01
C LYS A 123 -6.97 -1.12 -10.48
N ILE A 124 -7.87 -1.64 -11.28
CA ILE A 124 -7.80 -2.99 -11.82
C ILE A 124 -8.54 -3.07 -13.16
N MET A 125 -8.02 -3.85 -14.09
CA MET A 125 -8.64 -4.08 -15.41
C MET A 125 -8.94 -2.79 -16.18
N GLY A 126 -8.07 -1.77 -16.04
CA GLY A 126 -8.25 -0.47 -16.69
C GLY A 126 -9.33 0.40 -16.06
N MET A 127 -9.90 0.01 -14.94
CA MET A 127 -10.94 0.74 -14.20
C MET A 127 -10.40 1.31 -12.91
N ASP A 128 -11.00 2.40 -12.46
CA ASP A 128 -10.70 3.07 -11.20
C ASP A 128 -11.94 3.08 -10.32
N PHE A 129 -11.79 2.63 -9.07
CA PHE A 129 -12.86 2.57 -8.09
C PHE A 129 -12.46 3.37 -6.83
N PRO A 130 -12.52 4.71 -6.90
CA PRO A 130 -12.26 5.54 -5.73
C PRO A 130 -13.42 5.44 -4.75
N GLY A 131 -13.11 5.23 -3.48
CA GLY A 131 -14.13 5.10 -2.45
C GLY A 131 -13.74 5.79 -1.16
N THR A 132 -14.74 6.34 -0.48
CA THR A 132 -14.62 6.87 0.87
C THR A 132 -15.27 5.90 1.84
N VAL A 133 -14.61 5.62 2.95
CA VAL A 133 -15.13 4.73 3.99
C VAL A 133 -16.47 5.28 4.53
N GLU A 134 -17.47 4.44 4.56
CA GLU A 134 -18.78 4.76 5.13
C GLU A 134 -18.98 4.10 6.50
N HIS A 135 -18.49 2.87 6.66
CA HIS A 135 -18.56 2.12 7.89
C HIS A 135 -17.22 1.46 8.20
N ARG A 136 -16.88 1.40 9.46
CA ARG A 136 -15.60 0.94 9.99
C ARG A 136 -14.44 1.85 9.61
N GLN A 137 -13.25 1.31 9.45
CA GLN A 137 -12.04 2.13 9.30
C GLN A 137 -10.89 1.39 8.63
N ILE A 138 -9.93 2.18 8.17
CA ILE A 138 -8.63 1.73 7.73
C ILE A 138 -7.60 2.25 8.73
N ARG A 139 -6.70 1.37 9.18
CA ARG A 139 -5.57 1.72 10.05
C ARG A 139 -4.28 1.44 9.33
N ILE A 140 -3.39 2.42 9.36
CA ILE A 140 -2.05 2.33 8.79
C ILE A 140 -1.06 2.52 9.93
N GLY A 141 -0.11 1.59 10.05
CA GLY A 141 0.97 1.63 10.99
C GLY A 141 2.32 1.36 10.32
N THR A 142 3.37 1.48 11.08
CA THR A 142 4.74 1.18 10.65
C THR A 142 5.38 0.14 11.54
#